data_929220f64ccde80cfb1536fcab8ba174
#
_entry.id   929220f64ccde80cfb1536fcab8ba174
#
_cell.length_a   1.000
_cell.length_b   1.000
_cell.length_c   1.000
_cell.angle_alpha   90.00
_cell.angle_beta   90.00
_cell.angle_gamma   90.00
#
_symmetry.space_group_name_H-M   'P 1'
#
loop_
_entity.id
_entity.type
_entity.pdbx_description
1 polymer ?
#
loop_
_entity_poly.entity_id
_entity_poly.type
_entity_poly.pdbx_seq_one_letter_code
_entity_poly.pdbx_strand_id
1 'polypeptide(L)'
;MKTYQDLIALGENEKARAEFILSAITAHMSSDEYKTAEAAELYYNHENPTIMNYQKFVYNQFGQKVPDIWAANNKIASNWYSYFVTQAASYLLGNGVTFGKKDTKEKLGKNFDKKVQDAAIAAKNGAVSFGFWNHDHVDVFSLTEFVTLYDEENGSLRAGIRFWNVAHEKPLRATLYEVDGYTDYIKRKGETELKLFSDAGKRFYVEKLKESELDGTELYGGRNYPSFPIIPLFNIKKRSALTGNRGTIDAYDLMMSGLINNVSDGEFIYWILKNCNGMSEVDDAKFVEQLKLTHVGHADNKDDGQGADVEAHQATVPFEASAEALDRLKDQLFHDFMALNVEDLSANATNDQIQAAYEPLNQQTDQFEFQVTEFIEGILAVAGIDDEPTYTRSQMSNRQETLEMVLQAAEYLDEEYITEKILTLLGDADKIDAVKRRKTAEETARVTARANTEEEEENAAEEENGGSAEE
;
A
#
# COMPACT_ATOMS: atom_id res chain seq x y z
N MET A 1 -20.00 21.07 -1.25
CA MET A 1 -19.59 20.01 -2.20
C MET A 1 -20.48 20.11 -3.41
N LYS A 2 -19.99 19.99 -4.63
CA LYS A 2 -20.84 19.96 -5.84
C LYS A 2 -21.50 18.60 -5.96
N THR A 3 -22.72 18.56 -6.47
CA THR A 3 -23.54 17.36 -6.54
C THR A 3 -23.90 16.99 -7.98
N TYR A 4 -24.50 15.82 -8.16
CA TYR A 4 -25.00 15.39 -9.46
C TYR A 4 -26.18 16.27 -9.92
N GLN A 5 -27.04 16.71 -9.02
CA GLN A 5 -28.17 17.60 -9.32
C GLN A 5 -27.68 18.98 -9.81
N ASP A 6 -26.61 19.52 -9.22
CA ASP A 6 -25.98 20.75 -9.72
C ASP A 6 -25.51 20.60 -11.17
N LEU A 7 -24.95 19.44 -11.54
CA LEU A 7 -24.51 19.15 -12.92
C LEU A 7 -25.68 19.06 -13.89
N ILE A 8 -26.75 18.34 -13.52
CA ILE A 8 -27.93 18.18 -14.38
C ILE A 8 -28.63 19.51 -14.62
N ALA A 9 -28.70 20.36 -13.60
CA ALA A 9 -29.35 21.68 -13.71
C ALA A 9 -28.73 22.58 -14.80
N LEU A 10 -27.48 22.30 -15.23
CA LEU A 10 -26.81 23.05 -16.30
C LEU A 10 -27.28 22.63 -17.72
N GLY A 11 -27.96 21.49 -17.83
CA GLY A 11 -28.37 20.94 -19.12
C GLY A 11 -27.21 20.71 -20.08
N GLU A 12 -27.40 21.04 -21.35
CA GLU A 12 -26.42 20.88 -22.43
C GLU A 12 -25.52 22.13 -22.63
N ASN A 13 -25.54 23.08 -21.70
CA ASN A 13 -24.70 24.26 -21.79
C ASN A 13 -23.22 23.92 -21.52
N GLU A 14 -22.46 23.66 -22.58
CA GLU A 14 -21.06 23.22 -22.50
C GLU A 14 -20.16 24.20 -21.75
N LYS A 15 -20.37 25.51 -21.91
CA LYS A 15 -19.59 26.52 -21.19
C LYS A 15 -19.85 26.47 -19.70
N ALA A 16 -21.12 26.37 -19.29
CA ALA A 16 -21.50 26.26 -17.89
C ALA A 16 -20.99 24.95 -17.28
N ARG A 17 -21.02 23.84 -18.03
CA ARG A 17 -20.46 22.55 -17.60
C ARG A 17 -18.94 22.63 -17.40
N ALA A 18 -18.21 23.28 -18.31
CA ALA A 18 -16.76 23.46 -18.20
C ALA A 18 -16.37 24.32 -16.97
N GLU A 19 -17.12 25.41 -16.72
CA GLU A 19 -16.94 26.25 -15.53
C GLU A 19 -17.25 25.47 -14.24
N PHE A 20 -18.32 24.67 -14.24
CA PHE A 20 -18.68 23.80 -13.14
C PHE A 20 -17.58 22.80 -12.82
N ILE A 21 -17.04 22.09 -13.84
CA ILE A 21 -15.96 21.12 -13.69
C ILE A 21 -14.73 21.76 -13.06
N LEU A 22 -14.31 22.92 -13.57
CA LEU A 22 -13.14 23.63 -13.02
C LEU A 22 -13.38 24.07 -11.57
N SER A 23 -14.59 24.55 -11.25
CA SER A 23 -14.98 24.92 -9.90
C SER A 23 -15.01 23.72 -8.96
N ALA A 24 -15.51 22.55 -9.43
CA ALA A 24 -15.56 21.33 -8.66
C ALA A 24 -14.14 20.79 -8.33
N ILE A 25 -13.25 20.80 -9.32
CA ILE A 25 -11.84 20.42 -9.13
C ILE A 25 -11.17 21.34 -8.10
N THR A 26 -11.34 22.67 -8.24
CA THR A 26 -10.74 23.66 -7.33
C THR A 26 -11.26 23.49 -5.89
N ALA A 27 -12.55 23.28 -5.73
CA ALA A 27 -13.16 23.04 -4.43
C ALA A 27 -12.67 21.73 -3.81
N HIS A 28 -12.53 20.67 -4.61
CA HIS A 28 -12.01 19.37 -4.19
C HIS A 28 -10.55 19.47 -3.70
N MET A 29 -9.67 20.09 -4.49
CA MET A 29 -8.26 20.31 -4.10
C MET A 29 -8.10 21.17 -2.83
N SER A 30 -9.09 21.96 -2.50
CA SER A 30 -9.10 22.80 -1.28
C SER A 30 -9.65 22.06 -0.05
N SER A 31 -10.26 20.88 -0.23
CA SER A 31 -10.88 20.10 0.85
C SER A 31 -9.83 19.49 1.78
N ASP A 32 -10.24 19.22 3.01
CA ASP A 32 -9.36 18.59 4.01
C ASP A 32 -9.08 17.12 3.66
N GLU A 33 -10.06 16.46 3.02
CA GLU A 33 -9.91 15.08 2.54
C GLU A 33 -8.82 14.99 1.47
N TYR A 34 -8.82 15.90 0.49
CA TYR A 34 -7.79 15.98 -0.54
C TYR A 34 -6.40 16.21 0.05
N LYS A 35 -6.27 17.22 0.93
CA LYS A 35 -5.00 17.54 1.58
C LYS A 35 -4.47 16.39 2.44
N THR A 36 -5.38 15.65 3.08
CA THR A 36 -5.00 14.46 3.85
C THR A 36 -4.51 13.34 2.93
N ALA A 37 -5.18 13.11 1.79
CA ALA A 37 -4.78 12.12 0.80
C ALA A 37 -3.42 12.47 0.17
N GLU A 38 -3.23 13.73 -0.22
CA GLU A 38 -1.95 14.23 -0.76
C GLU A 38 -0.82 14.06 0.27
N ALA A 39 -1.07 14.43 1.54
CA ALA A 39 -0.10 14.18 2.60
C ALA A 39 0.19 12.68 2.76
N ALA A 40 -0.82 11.82 2.76
CA ALA A 40 -0.64 10.37 2.89
C ALA A 40 0.19 9.78 1.74
N GLU A 41 0.01 10.26 0.51
CA GLU A 41 0.85 9.88 -0.64
C GLU A 41 2.33 10.27 -0.42
N LEU A 42 2.60 11.47 0.13
CA LEU A 42 3.96 11.89 0.48
C LEU A 42 4.58 10.99 1.55
N TYR A 43 3.83 10.66 2.63
CA TYR A 43 4.31 9.72 3.65
C TYR A 43 4.55 8.32 3.08
N TYR A 44 3.69 7.87 2.17
CA TYR A 44 3.85 6.60 1.48
C TYR A 44 5.11 6.55 0.62
N ASN A 45 5.49 7.67 0.01
CA ASN A 45 6.68 7.83 -0.81
C ASN A 45 7.95 8.21 -0.01
N HIS A 46 7.93 8.13 1.33
CA HIS A 46 9.04 8.54 2.23
C HIS A 46 9.39 10.03 2.16
N GLU A 47 8.44 10.84 1.80
CA GLU A 47 8.59 12.28 1.70
C GLU A 47 7.82 13.00 2.82
N ASN A 48 7.99 12.56 4.10
CA ASN A 48 7.33 13.17 5.25
C ASN A 48 7.54 14.69 5.26
N PRO A 49 6.52 15.50 4.94
CA PRO A 49 6.71 16.95 4.80
C PRO A 49 6.99 17.62 6.14
N THR A 50 6.59 17.01 7.26
CA THR A 50 6.84 17.58 8.59
C THR A 50 8.33 17.59 8.89
N ILE A 51 9.03 16.48 8.68
CA ILE A 51 10.48 16.41 8.93
C ILE A 51 11.29 17.07 7.81
N MET A 52 10.86 16.92 6.54
CA MET A 52 11.59 17.50 5.40
C MET A 52 11.60 19.02 5.45
N ASN A 53 10.55 19.67 5.97
CA ASN A 53 10.48 21.11 6.16
C ASN A 53 10.94 21.57 7.54
N TYR A 54 11.36 20.64 8.43
CA TYR A 54 11.84 21.01 9.75
C TYR A 54 13.12 21.84 9.66
N GLN A 55 13.19 22.95 10.40
CA GLN A 55 14.33 23.85 10.46
C GLN A 55 14.63 24.19 11.92
N LYS A 56 15.91 24.04 12.33
CA LYS A 56 16.40 24.55 13.61
C LYS A 56 16.56 26.07 13.53
N PHE A 57 16.26 26.76 14.61
CA PHE A 57 16.39 28.21 14.70
C PHE A 57 17.16 28.60 15.95
N VAL A 58 17.91 29.69 15.82
CA VAL A 58 18.59 30.37 16.93
C VAL A 58 18.18 31.85 16.96
N TYR A 59 18.37 32.51 18.08
CA TYR A 59 18.21 33.95 18.17
C TYR A 59 19.53 34.62 17.96
N ASN A 60 19.64 35.56 17.02
CA ASN A 60 20.81 36.37 16.84
C ASN A 60 20.94 37.40 17.97
N GLN A 61 22.07 38.15 18.00
CA GLN A 61 22.34 39.18 19.00
C GLN A 61 21.31 40.31 19.08
N PHE A 62 20.47 40.44 18.03
CA PHE A 62 19.38 41.41 18.00
C PHE A 62 18.00 40.80 18.41
N GLY A 63 18.00 39.58 18.94
CA GLY A 63 16.79 38.86 19.34
C GLY A 63 15.90 38.39 18.18
N GLN A 64 16.42 38.40 16.95
CA GLN A 64 15.67 37.92 15.78
C GLN A 64 15.86 36.41 15.61
N LYS A 65 14.79 35.72 15.33
CA LYS A 65 14.81 34.29 15.03
C LYS A 65 15.39 34.05 13.63
N VAL A 66 16.52 33.38 13.54
CA VAL A 66 17.22 33.07 12.29
C VAL A 66 17.47 31.57 12.19
N PRO A 67 17.54 30.98 10.98
CA PRO A 67 17.91 29.57 10.83
C PRO A 67 19.27 29.30 11.42
N ASP A 68 19.40 28.21 12.19
CA ASP A 68 20.69 27.74 12.69
C ASP A 68 21.39 26.96 11.56
N ILE A 69 22.40 27.64 10.98
CA ILE A 69 23.21 27.06 9.90
C ILE A 69 24.38 26.23 10.41
N TRP A 70 24.69 26.31 11.73
CA TRP A 70 25.81 25.64 12.33
C TRP A 70 25.47 24.29 12.98
N ALA A 71 24.21 24.13 13.42
CA ALA A 71 23.76 22.88 13.99
C ALA A 71 23.50 21.84 12.91
N ALA A 72 23.79 20.59 13.18
CA ALA A 72 23.43 19.48 12.33
C ALA A 72 21.90 19.46 12.13
N ASN A 73 21.46 19.30 10.90
CA ASN A 73 20.04 19.27 10.52
C ASN A 73 19.76 18.11 9.55
N ASN A 74 20.21 16.90 9.94
CA ASN A 74 19.85 15.68 9.21
C ASN A 74 18.37 15.44 9.35
N LYS A 75 17.73 15.07 8.25
CA LYS A 75 16.30 14.82 8.14
C LYS A 75 16.07 13.38 7.72
N ILE A 76 15.49 12.60 8.61
CA ILE A 76 15.25 11.18 8.40
C ILE A 76 13.74 10.98 8.36
N ALA A 77 13.21 10.66 7.19
CA ALA A 77 11.85 10.21 7.03
C ALA A 77 11.83 8.68 7.10
N SER A 78 11.05 8.14 8.01
CA SER A 78 10.90 6.70 8.17
C SER A 78 10.01 6.09 7.08
N ASN A 79 10.12 4.78 6.89
CA ASN A 79 9.27 4.01 5.98
C ASN A 79 8.03 3.41 6.68
N TRP A 80 7.72 3.79 7.90
CA TRP A 80 6.66 3.15 8.68
C TRP A 80 5.32 3.16 8.00
N TYR A 81 4.91 4.29 7.43
CA TYR A 81 3.61 4.41 6.79
C TYR A 81 3.47 3.48 5.58
N SER A 82 4.45 3.51 4.67
CA SER A 82 4.48 2.62 3.49
C SER A 82 4.53 1.15 3.91
N TYR A 83 5.31 0.82 4.93
CA TYR A 83 5.40 -0.54 5.48
C TYR A 83 4.04 -1.06 5.95
N PHE A 84 3.33 -0.31 6.79
CA PHE A 84 2.05 -0.74 7.35
C PHE A 84 0.93 -0.82 6.31
N VAL A 85 0.85 0.19 5.43
CA VAL A 85 -0.14 0.20 4.34
C VAL A 85 0.07 -0.98 3.41
N THR A 86 1.33 -1.25 3.05
CA THR A 86 1.70 -2.38 2.17
C THR A 86 1.46 -3.72 2.86
N GLN A 87 1.82 -3.87 4.15
CA GLN A 87 1.57 -5.09 4.92
C GLN A 87 0.07 -5.41 4.95
N ALA A 88 -0.78 -4.44 5.29
CA ALA A 88 -2.22 -4.64 5.38
C ALA A 88 -2.87 -4.96 4.01
N ALA A 89 -2.42 -4.32 2.92
CA ALA A 89 -2.91 -4.61 1.58
C ALA A 89 -2.44 -5.99 1.08
N SER A 90 -1.15 -6.30 1.26
CA SER A 90 -0.57 -7.56 0.81
C SER A 90 -1.04 -8.75 1.63
N TYR A 91 -1.41 -8.56 2.89
CA TYR A 91 -1.93 -9.63 3.72
C TYR A 91 -3.23 -10.21 3.16
N LEU A 92 -4.14 -9.36 2.68
CA LEU A 92 -5.39 -9.77 2.03
C LEU A 92 -5.20 -10.18 0.57
N LEU A 93 -4.44 -9.39 -0.19
CA LEU A 93 -4.42 -9.45 -1.66
C LEU A 93 -3.11 -9.99 -2.25
N GLY A 94 -2.13 -10.33 -1.41
CA GLY A 94 -0.81 -10.80 -1.87
C GLY A 94 -0.84 -12.10 -2.66
N ASN A 95 -1.81 -12.99 -2.38
CA ASN A 95 -2.03 -14.23 -3.13
C ASN A 95 -2.99 -14.06 -4.31
N GLY A 96 -3.47 -12.81 -4.56
CA GLY A 96 -4.46 -12.51 -5.57
C GLY A 96 -5.87 -12.88 -5.15
N VAL A 97 -6.83 -12.56 -6.02
CA VAL A 97 -8.25 -12.87 -5.86
C VAL A 97 -8.56 -14.13 -6.65
N THR A 98 -9.29 -15.06 -6.08
CA THR A 98 -9.77 -16.28 -6.76
C THR A 98 -11.28 -16.22 -6.96
N PHE A 99 -11.77 -16.90 -7.98
CA PHE A 99 -13.15 -16.92 -8.39
C PHE A 99 -13.65 -18.36 -8.57
N GLY A 100 -14.94 -18.56 -8.46
CA GLY A 100 -15.54 -19.87 -8.65
C GLY A 100 -15.40 -20.40 -10.09
N LYS A 101 -15.46 -19.50 -11.08
CA LYS A 101 -15.31 -19.84 -12.51
C LYS A 101 -13.90 -19.52 -13.00
N LYS A 102 -13.27 -20.46 -13.71
CA LYS A 102 -11.87 -20.32 -14.16
C LYS A 102 -11.64 -19.20 -15.18
N ASP A 103 -12.65 -18.85 -15.97
CA ASP A 103 -12.59 -17.83 -17.04
C ASP A 103 -12.84 -16.40 -16.55
N THR A 104 -13.32 -16.21 -15.33
CA THR A 104 -13.62 -14.90 -14.75
C THR A 104 -12.38 -14.00 -14.74
N LYS A 105 -11.25 -14.54 -14.29
CA LYS A 105 -9.99 -13.79 -14.20
C LYS A 105 -9.43 -13.37 -15.56
N GLU A 106 -9.63 -14.21 -16.59
CA GLU A 106 -9.24 -13.89 -17.97
C GLU A 106 -10.09 -12.73 -18.54
N LYS A 107 -11.38 -12.70 -18.21
CA LYS A 107 -12.31 -11.63 -18.62
C LYS A 107 -12.02 -10.30 -17.93
N LEU A 108 -11.51 -10.32 -16.70
CA LEU A 108 -11.13 -9.13 -15.93
C LEU A 108 -9.77 -8.54 -16.31
N GLY A 109 -9.02 -9.23 -17.18
CA GLY A 109 -7.72 -8.79 -17.68
C GLY A 109 -6.53 -9.27 -16.85
N LYS A 110 -5.37 -9.37 -17.51
CA LYS A 110 -4.15 -10.00 -16.95
C LYS A 110 -3.60 -9.36 -15.68
N ASN A 111 -3.86 -8.07 -15.46
CA ASN A 111 -3.31 -7.30 -14.34
C ASN A 111 -4.35 -7.05 -13.23
N PHE A 112 -5.46 -7.77 -13.22
CA PHE A 112 -6.56 -7.52 -12.28
C PHE A 112 -6.11 -7.52 -10.82
N ASP A 113 -5.39 -8.55 -10.37
CA ASP A 113 -4.91 -8.63 -8.99
C ASP A 113 -4.05 -7.43 -8.59
N LYS A 114 -3.14 -7.01 -9.48
CA LYS A 114 -2.32 -5.83 -9.25
C LYS A 114 -3.18 -4.57 -9.13
N LYS A 115 -4.17 -4.41 -10.00
CA LYS A 115 -5.07 -3.26 -9.97
C LYS A 115 -5.91 -3.19 -8.71
N VAL A 116 -6.39 -4.34 -8.21
CA VAL A 116 -7.11 -4.42 -6.94
C VAL A 116 -6.18 -4.06 -5.77
N GLN A 117 -4.93 -4.52 -5.79
CA GLN A 117 -3.95 -4.15 -4.77
C GLN A 117 -3.59 -2.65 -4.83
N ASP A 118 -3.40 -2.09 -6.03
CA ASP A 118 -3.17 -0.65 -6.23
C ASP A 118 -4.36 0.17 -5.71
N ALA A 119 -5.60 -0.29 -5.98
CA ALA A 119 -6.81 0.34 -5.46
C ALA A 119 -6.88 0.27 -3.93
N ALA A 120 -6.51 -0.86 -3.32
CA ALA A 120 -6.48 -1.02 -1.87
C ALA A 120 -5.47 -0.06 -1.20
N ILE A 121 -4.28 0.08 -1.77
CA ILE A 121 -3.26 1.03 -1.28
C ILE A 121 -3.76 2.48 -1.43
N ALA A 122 -4.32 2.82 -2.59
CA ALA A 122 -4.87 4.15 -2.84
C ALA A 122 -6.05 4.47 -1.91
N ALA A 123 -6.92 3.50 -1.60
CA ALA A 123 -8.01 3.66 -0.64
C ALA A 123 -7.49 3.86 0.80
N LYS A 124 -6.44 3.15 1.21
CA LYS A 124 -5.80 3.34 2.52
C LYS A 124 -5.18 4.73 2.64
N ASN A 125 -4.57 5.26 1.58
CA ASN A 125 -3.99 6.60 1.55
C ASN A 125 -5.09 7.68 1.52
N GLY A 126 -6.04 7.57 0.59
CA GLY A 126 -7.03 8.62 0.30
C GLY A 126 -8.36 8.49 1.01
N ALA A 127 -8.58 7.49 1.87
CA ALA A 127 -9.87 7.09 2.43
C ALA A 127 -10.80 6.39 1.42
N VAL A 128 -10.64 6.65 0.13
CA VAL A 128 -11.36 6.05 -1.00
C VAL A 128 -10.48 6.04 -2.23
N SER A 129 -10.62 5.02 -3.04
CA SER A 129 -10.12 4.94 -4.42
C SER A 129 -11.26 4.52 -5.35
N PHE A 130 -11.04 4.62 -6.64
CA PHE A 130 -12.08 4.39 -7.63
C PHE A 130 -11.57 3.44 -8.70
N GLY A 131 -12.30 2.37 -8.97
CA GLY A 131 -12.06 1.45 -10.07
C GLY A 131 -12.98 1.75 -11.23
N PHE A 132 -12.43 2.11 -12.36
CA PHE A 132 -13.15 2.29 -13.61
C PHE A 132 -13.06 1.01 -14.44
N TRP A 133 -14.20 0.40 -14.75
CA TRP A 133 -14.24 -0.71 -15.68
C TRP A 133 -14.12 -0.21 -17.12
N ASN A 134 -12.98 -0.48 -17.75
CA ASN A 134 -12.66 -0.04 -19.10
C ASN A 134 -12.68 -1.23 -20.06
N HIS A 135 -13.87 -1.79 -20.25
CA HIS A 135 -14.21 -2.87 -21.19
C HIS A 135 -13.49 -4.21 -20.95
N ASP A 136 -12.18 -4.24 -20.83
CA ASP A 136 -11.33 -5.44 -20.73
C ASP A 136 -10.34 -5.40 -19.55
N HIS A 137 -10.33 -4.30 -18.82
CA HIS A 137 -9.47 -4.11 -17.66
C HIS A 137 -10.03 -3.06 -16.69
N VAL A 138 -9.42 -2.98 -15.52
CA VAL A 138 -9.74 -1.97 -14.51
C VAL A 138 -8.67 -0.88 -14.49
N ASP A 139 -9.08 0.37 -14.61
CA ASP A 139 -8.26 1.52 -14.29
C ASP A 139 -8.54 1.99 -12.86
N VAL A 140 -7.49 2.40 -12.14
CA VAL A 140 -7.61 2.85 -10.76
C VAL A 140 -7.31 4.34 -10.68
N PHE A 141 -8.19 5.09 -9.99
CA PHE A 141 -8.00 6.49 -9.70
C PHE A 141 -7.92 6.70 -8.19
N SER A 142 -6.97 7.52 -7.75
CA SER A 142 -6.89 7.95 -6.35
C SER A 142 -7.87 9.10 -6.07
N LEU A 143 -8.09 9.40 -4.79
CA LEU A 143 -8.88 10.59 -4.40
C LEU A 143 -8.24 11.88 -4.91
N THR A 144 -6.92 11.92 -5.08
CA THR A 144 -6.20 13.10 -5.59
C THR A 144 -6.40 13.35 -7.08
N GLU A 145 -6.98 12.37 -7.81
CA GLU A 145 -7.25 12.47 -9.24
C GLU A 145 -8.73 12.47 -9.61
N PHE A 146 -9.64 12.31 -8.61
CA PHE A 146 -11.05 12.07 -8.91
C PHE A 146 -11.99 12.84 -7.98
N VAL A 147 -12.90 13.61 -8.56
CA VAL A 147 -13.99 14.32 -7.87
C VAL A 147 -15.28 13.53 -8.02
N THR A 148 -15.91 13.21 -6.92
CA THR A 148 -17.18 12.48 -6.89
C THR A 148 -18.36 13.43 -6.96
N LEU A 149 -19.39 13.06 -7.74
CA LEU A 149 -20.67 13.75 -7.82
C LEU A 149 -21.76 12.76 -7.40
N TYR A 150 -22.16 12.87 -6.13
CA TYR A 150 -23.18 12.03 -5.54
C TYR A 150 -24.58 12.59 -5.83
N ASP A 151 -25.54 11.67 -5.94
CA ASP A 151 -26.95 11.97 -5.97
C ASP A 151 -27.42 12.42 -4.58
N GLU A 152 -28.09 13.57 -4.48
CA GLU A 152 -28.56 14.13 -3.21
C GLU A 152 -29.67 13.32 -2.55
N GLU A 153 -30.47 12.59 -3.36
CA GLU A 153 -31.61 11.84 -2.84
C GLU A 153 -31.22 10.51 -2.19
N ASN A 154 -30.31 9.79 -2.83
CA ASN A 154 -29.97 8.42 -2.38
C ASN A 154 -28.48 8.22 -2.04
N GLY A 155 -27.65 9.25 -2.20
CA GLY A 155 -26.21 9.20 -1.89
C GLY A 155 -25.41 8.29 -2.84
N SER A 156 -25.97 7.84 -3.96
CA SER A 156 -25.23 7.02 -4.91
C SER A 156 -24.28 7.86 -5.78
N LEU A 157 -23.15 7.27 -6.18
CA LEU A 157 -22.23 7.89 -7.12
C LEU A 157 -22.82 7.80 -8.54
N ARG A 158 -23.15 8.94 -9.16
CA ARG A 158 -23.81 9.02 -10.46
C ARG A 158 -22.96 9.63 -11.55
N ALA A 159 -22.00 10.49 -11.17
CA ALA A 159 -21.03 11.07 -12.08
C ALA A 159 -19.74 11.33 -11.35
N GLY A 160 -18.65 11.58 -12.09
CA GLY A 160 -17.37 11.92 -11.52
C GLY A 160 -16.48 12.61 -12.51
N ILE A 161 -15.51 13.34 -12.00
CA ILE A 161 -14.55 14.09 -12.81
C ILE A 161 -13.17 13.59 -12.50
N ARG A 162 -12.53 12.90 -13.42
CA ARG A 162 -11.10 12.61 -13.36
C ARG A 162 -10.33 13.81 -13.86
N PHE A 163 -9.27 14.21 -13.14
CA PHE A 163 -8.42 15.31 -13.54
C PHE A 163 -6.94 14.96 -13.29
N TRP A 164 -6.07 15.35 -14.21
CA TRP A 164 -4.63 15.07 -14.09
C TRP A 164 -3.80 16.00 -14.96
N ASN A 165 -2.55 16.16 -14.57
CA ASN A 165 -1.51 16.77 -15.39
C ASN A 165 -0.44 15.72 -15.67
N VAL A 166 -0.05 15.52 -16.93
CA VAL A 166 1.03 14.59 -17.28
C VAL A 166 2.38 15.06 -16.72
N ALA A 167 2.58 16.38 -16.62
CA ALA A 167 3.73 17.03 -15.99
C ALA A 167 3.35 18.46 -15.62
N HIS A 168 4.10 19.10 -14.72
CA HIS A 168 3.83 20.45 -14.18
C HIS A 168 3.58 21.53 -15.25
N GLU A 169 4.23 21.40 -16.42
CA GLU A 169 4.07 22.37 -17.53
C GLU A 169 3.05 21.95 -18.59
N LYS A 170 2.46 20.79 -18.46
CA LYS A 170 1.49 20.26 -19.41
C LYS A 170 0.08 20.73 -19.08
N PRO A 171 -0.84 20.70 -20.08
CA PRO A 171 -2.23 21.08 -19.87
C PRO A 171 -2.90 20.25 -18.80
N LEU A 172 -3.80 20.87 -18.03
CA LEU A 172 -4.75 20.14 -17.21
C LEU A 172 -5.73 19.39 -18.12
N ARG A 173 -5.85 18.10 -17.92
CA ARG A 173 -6.86 17.24 -18.53
C ARG A 173 -7.95 16.98 -17.52
N ALA A 174 -9.19 16.93 -17.98
CA ALA A 174 -10.31 16.51 -17.18
C ALA A 174 -11.26 15.68 -18.03
N THR A 175 -11.77 14.58 -17.47
CA THR A 175 -12.80 13.76 -18.09
C THR A 175 -13.99 13.70 -17.15
N LEU A 176 -15.15 14.14 -17.62
CA LEU A 176 -16.42 13.97 -16.93
C LEU A 176 -17.01 12.64 -17.33
N TYR A 177 -17.22 11.77 -16.34
CA TYR A 177 -17.90 10.48 -16.47
C TYR A 177 -19.34 10.62 -15.99
N GLU A 178 -20.28 10.16 -16.80
CA GLU A 178 -21.71 10.12 -16.50
C GLU A 178 -22.24 8.71 -16.82
N VAL A 179 -23.45 8.36 -16.44
CA VAL A 179 -24.02 7.02 -16.72
C VAL A 179 -24.14 6.75 -18.22
N ASP A 180 -24.40 7.78 -19.00
CA ASP A 180 -24.68 7.73 -20.44
C ASP A 180 -23.48 8.09 -21.32
N GLY A 181 -22.27 8.13 -20.78
CA GLY A 181 -21.03 8.36 -21.51
C GLY A 181 -20.05 9.26 -20.78
N TYR A 182 -18.99 9.65 -21.48
CA TYR A 182 -17.96 10.51 -20.94
C TYR A 182 -17.63 11.67 -21.88
N THR A 183 -17.10 12.76 -21.31
CA THR A 183 -16.70 13.96 -22.06
C THR A 183 -15.32 14.42 -21.62
N ASP A 184 -14.41 14.62 -22.59
CA ASP A 184 -13.04 15.05 -22.35
C ASP A 184 -12.86 16.55 -22.48
N TYR A 185 -12.15 17.12 -21.52
CA TYR A 185 -11.83 18.55 -21.44
C TYR A 185 -10.33 18.79 -21.34
N ILE A 186 -9.91 19.96 -21.77
CA ILE A 186 -8.51 20.41 -21.69
C ILE A 186 -8.45 21.88 -21.29
N LYS A 187 -7.50 22.21 -20.40
CA LYS A 187 -7.12 23.59 -20.09
C LYS A 187 -5.63 23.76 -20.42
N ARG A 188 -5.34 24.54 -21.48
CA ARG A 188 -3.96 24.78 -21.91
C ARG A 188 -3.29 25.80 -20.99
N LYS A 189 -1.95 25.79 -20.98
CA LYS A 189 -1.14 26.75 -20.20
C LYS A 189 -1.48 28.19 -20.64
N GLY A 190 -1.82 29.04 -19.66
CA GLY A 190 -2.22 30.43 -19.91
C GLY A 190 -3.71 30.65 -20.19
N GLU A 191 -4.49 29.59 -20.36
CA GLU A 191 -5.95 29.69 -20.46
C GLU A 191 -6.56 29.68 -19.04
N THR A 192 -7.64 30.44 -18.85
CA THR A 192 -8.41 30.48 -17.60
C THR A 192 -9.57 29.49 -17.62
N GLU A 193 -10.02 29.09 -18.82
CA GLU A 193 -11.21 28.26 -19.04
C GLU A 193 -10.82 26.85 -19.48
N LEU A 194 -11.62 25.87 -19.09
CA LEU A 194 -11.65 24.52 -19.63
C LEU A 194 -12.42 24.53 -20.97
N LYS A 195 -11.93 23.78 -21.95
CA LYS A 195 -12.58 23.64 -23.26
C LYS A 195 -12.74 22.14 -23.58
N LEU A 196 -13.69 21.82 -24.42
CA LEU A 196 -13.78 20.46 -24.98
C LEU A 196 -12.47 20.07 -25.65
N PHE A 197 -12.04 18.84 -25.40
CA PHE A 197 -10.83 18.30 -26.04
C PHE A 197 -11.07 17.95 -27.51
N SER A 198 -12.28 17.50 -27.83
CA SER A 198 -12.69 17.09 -29.18
C SER A 198 -14.09 17.65 -29.48
N ASP A 199 -14.32 18.02 -30.74
CA ASP A 199 -15.61 18.48 -31.24
C ASP A 199 -16.69 17.38 -31.20
N ALA A 200 -16.31 16.13 -30.97
CA ALA A 200 -17.24 15.00 -30.85
C ALA A 200 -18.14 15.09 -29.59
N GLY A 201 -17.81 15.98 -28.63
CA GLY A 201 -18.58 16.13 -27.40
C GLY A 201 -18.58 14.88 -26.53
N LYS A 202 -19.77 14.45 -26.10
CA LYS A 202 -19.99 13.27 -25.26
C LYS A 202 -19.83 11.99 -26.06
N ARG A 203 -19.07 11.01 -25.52
CA ARG A 203 -18.78 9.73 -26.16
C ARG A 203 -19.37 8.57 -25.37
N PHE A 204 -19.63 7.48 -26.07
CA PHE A 204 -20.00 6.21 -25.44
C PHE A 204 -18.81 5.51 -24.85
N TYR A 205 -19.00 4.72 -23.79
CA TYR A 205 -17.93 3.93 -23.16
C TYR A 205 -17.41 2.81 -24.06
N VAL A 206 -18.28 2.19 -24.84
CA VAL A 206 -17.92 1.15 -25.80
C VAL A 206 -18.30 1.63 -27.19
N GLU A 207 -17.31 2.13 -27.92
CA GLU A 207 -17.50 2.56 -29.33
C GLU A 207 -17.38 1.35 -30.25
N LYS A 208 -18.30 1.23 -31.22
CA LYS A 208 -18.23 0.26 -32.30
C LYS A 208 -18.21 1.00 -33.61
N LEU A 209 -17.16 0.76 -34.41
CA LEU A 209 -17.16 1.08 -35.85
C LEU A 209 -18.03 0.06 -36.56
N LYS A 210 -19.07 0.52 -37.26
CA LYS A 210 -19.81 -0.28 -38.22
C LYS A 210 -19.52 0.25 -39.61
N GLU A 211 -18.97 -0.59 -40.45
CA GLU A 211 -18.93 -0.32 -41.88
C GLU A 211 -20.37 -0.42 -42.43
N SER A 212 -20.83 0.62 -43.11
CA SER A 212 -22.12 0.58 -43.81
C SER A 212 -21.99 -0.34 -45.03
N GLU A 213 -22.82 -1.35 -45.11
CA GLU A 213 -22.88 -2.29 -46.24
C GLU A 213 -23.30 -1.59 -47.55
N LEU A 214 -23.82 -0.34 -47.49
CA LEU A 214 -24.39 0.37 -48.62
C LEU A 214 -23.43 1.35 -49.35
N ASP A 215 -22.51 1.96 -48.63
CA ASP A 215 -21.66 3.04 -49.18
C ASP A 215 -20.25 3.11 -48.59
N GLY A 216 -19.85 2.16 -47.74
CA GLY A 216 -18.50 2.13 -47.09
C GLY A 216 -18.27 3.24 -46.08
N THR A 217 -19.27 4.00 -45.69
CA THR A 217 -19.16 5.02 -44.65
C THR A 217 -19.06 4.36 -43.30
N GLU A 218 -18.06 4.77 -42.51
CA GLU A 218 -17.92 4.36 -41.12
C GLU A 218 -19.01 5.01 -40.27
N LEU A 219 -19.96 4.22 -39.76
CA LEU A 219 -20.98 4.63 -38.80
C LEU A 219 -20.46 4.39 -37.39
N TYR A 220 -20.25 5.46 -36.63
CA TYR A 220 -19.97 5.38 -35.20
C TYR A 220 -21.26 5.00 -34.45
N GLY A 221 -21.26 3.83 -33.87
CA GLY A 221 -22.28 3.38 -32.94
C GLY A 221 -21.63 2.96 -31.64
N GLY A 222 -22.28 3.22 -30.50
CA GLY A 222 -21.75 2.85 -29.22
C GLY A 222 -22.82 2.33 -28.27
N ARG A 223 -22.39 1.80 -27.16
CA ARG A 223 -23.25 1.43 -26.03
C ARG A 223 -22.59 1.89 -24.73
N ASN A 224 -23.42 2.15 -23.74
CA ASN A 224 -22.98 2.41 -22.39
C ASN A 224 -23.15 1.17 -21.51
N TYR A 225 -22.57 1.21 -20.33
CA TYR A 225 -22.76 0.20 -19.31
C TYR A 225 -24.19 0.31 -18.71
N PRO A 226 -24.70 -0.77 -18.10
CA PRO A 226 -26.03 -0.75 -17.48
C PRO A 226 -26.10 0.16 -16.25
N SER A 227 -24.94 0.46 -15.63
CA SER A 227 -24.80 1.32 -14.46
C SER A 227 -23.57 2.20 -14.61
N PHE A 228 -23.36 3.12 -13.66
CA PHE A 228 -22.16 3.96 -13.64
C PHE A 228 -20.91 3.09 -13.50
N PRO A 229 -19.92 3.20 -14.41
CA PRO A 229 -18.81 2.23 -14.50
C PRO A 229 -17.65 2.49 -13.54
N ILE A 230 -17.79 3.42 -12.61
CA ILE A 230 -16.77 3.72 -11.61
C ILE A 230 -17.26 3.32 -10.23
N ILE A 231 -16.57 2.37 -9.63
CA ILE A 231 -16.91 1.78 -8.34
C ILE A 231 -15.96 2.31 -7.28
N PRO A 232 -16.46 2.85 -6.16
CA PRO A 232 -15.62 3.29 -5.06
C PRO A 232 -15.16 2.10 -4.21
N LEU A 233 -13.88 2.07 -3.83
CA LEU A 233 -13.33 1.24 -2.77
C LEU A 233 -13.04 2.13 -1.56
N PHE A 234 -13.76 1.94 -0.49
CA PHE A 234 -13.56 2.70 0.74
C PHE A 234 -12.55 2.01 1.67
N ASN A 235 -11.75 2.80 2.35
CA ASN A 235 -11.00 2.30 3.50
C ASN A 235 -11.93 2.18 4.72
N ILE A 236 -11.48 1.45 5.73
CA ILE A 236 -12.20 1.26 7.00
C ILE A 236 -12.60 2.62 7.58
N LYS A 237 -13.85 2.74 8.01
CA LYS A 237 -14.45 3.98 8.54
C LYS A 237 -14.39 5.18 7.57
N LYS A 238 -14.15 4.95 6.29
CA LYS A 238 -13.99 5.99 5.25
C LYS A 238 -12.98 7.06 5.65
N ARG A 239 -11.82 6.64 6.16
CA ARG A 239 -10.75 7.53 6.62
C ARG A 239 -9.41 7.06 6.09
N SER A 240 -8.51 8.01 5.82
CA SER A 240 -7.11 7.69 5.51
C SER A 240 -6.43 6.97 6.68
N ALA A 241 -5.59 5.99 6.39
CA ALA A 241 -4.78 5.30 7.39
C ALA A 241 -3.77 6.24 8.08
N LEU A 242 -3.43 7.37 7.48
CA LEU A 242 -2.60 8.40 8.10
C LEU A 242 -3.35 9.15 9.21
N THR A 243 -4.68 9.22 9.11
CA THR A 243 -5.49 10.00 10.05
C THR A 243 -5.44 9.40 11.46
N GLY A 244 -4.93 10.15 12.42
CA GLY A 244 -4.70 9.72 13.81
C GLY A 244 -3.29 9.19 14.05
N ASN A 245 -2.61 8.67 13.04
CA ASN A 245 -1.31 8.03 13.17
C ASN A 245 -0.14 8.97 12.78
N ARG A 246 -0.45 10.07 12.08
CA ARG A 246 0.53 11.04 11.62
C ARG A 246 1.43 11.56 12.75
N GLY A 247 0.84 11.89 13.91
CA GLY A 247 1.59 12.45 15.04
C GLY A 247 2.64 11.50 15.58
N THR A 248 2.37 10.20 15.64
CA THR A 248 3.31 9.17 16.11
C THR A 248 4.47 9.00 15.12
N ILE A 249 4.18 9.02 13.81
CA ILE A 249 5.21 8.96 12.77
C ILE A 249 6.10 10.21 12.83
N ASP A 250 5.49 11.40 12.93
CA ASP A 250 6.22 12.68 13.02
C ASP A 250 7.12 12.72 14.26
N ALA A 251 6.64 12.22 15.40
CA ALA A 251 7.42 12.14 16.63
C ALA A 251 8.61 11.18 16.48
N TYR A 252 8.40 10.02 15.86
CA TYR A 252 9.47 9.07 15.58
C TYR A 252 10.54 9.67 14.67
N ASP A 253 10.15 10.26 13.55
CA ASP A 253 11.06 10.87 12.58
C ASP A 253 11.84 12.04 13.18
N LEU A 254 11.17 12.87 13.99
CA LEU A 254 11.81 13.99 14.69
C LEU A 254 12.83 13.51 15.73
N MET A 255 12.48 12.48 16.52
CA MET A 255 13.39 11.91 17.52
C MET A 255 14.58 11.21 16.86
N MET A 256 14.38 10.44 15.81
CA MET A 256 15.45 9.77 15.07
C MET A 256 16.40 10.81 14.45
N SER A 257 15.84 11.83 13.79
CA SER A 257 16.63 12.95 13.25
C SER A 257 17.38 13.70 14.35
N GLY A 258 16.72 13.94 15.49
CA GLY A 258 17.31 14.59 16.66
C GLY A 258 18.47 13.78 17.26
N LEU A 259 18.32 12.46 17.38
CA LEU A 259 19.37 11.57 17.88
C LEU A 259 20.62 11.65 16.99
N ILE A 260 20.45 11.53 15.68
CA ILE A 260 21.57 11.62 14.72
C ILE A 260 22.21 13.02 14.74
N ASN A 261 21.39 14.08 14.82
CA ASN A 261 21.89 15.44 14.92
C ASN A 261 22.69 15.65 16.23
N ASN A 262 22.21 15.10 17.34
CA ASN A 262 22.92 15.18 18.61
C ASN A 262 24.25 14.40 18.60
N VAL A 263 24.29 13.26 17.89
CA VAL A 263 25.56 12.54 17.66
C VAL A 263 26.53 13.40 16.87
N SER A 264 26.05 13.99 15.76
CA SER A 264 26.89 14.86 14.92
C SER A 264 27.34 16.13 15.66
N ASP A 265 26.45 16.75 16.47
CA ASP A 265 26.77 17.94 17.26
C ASP A 265 27.55 17.58 18.53
N GLY A 266 27.41 16.35 19.07
CA GLY A 266 28.11 15.86 20.28
C GLY A 266 29.62 15.65 20.09
N GLU A 267 30.11 15.65 18.85
CA GLU A 267 31.54 15.72 18.56
C GLU A 267 32.14 17.10 18.86
N PHE A 268 31.27 18.13 19.05
CA PHE A 268 31.76 19.46 19.41
C PHE A 268 32.09 19.52 20.89
N ILE A 269 33.36 19.86 21.16
CA ILE A 269 33.85 20.19 22.48
C ILE A 269 33.57 21.66 22.73
N TYR A 270 32.86 21.99 23.82
CA TYR A 270 32.69 23.36 24.28
C TYR A 270 33.86 23.71 25.16
N TRP A 271 34.50 24.84 24.85
CA TRP A 271 35.61 25.34 25.64
C TRP A 271 35.11 26.51 26.48
N ILE A 272 35.28 26.42 27.78
CA ILE A 272 35.03 27.53 28.70
C ILE A 272 36.35 28.20 29.00
N LEU A 273 36.45 29.46 28.59
CA LEU A 273 37.57 30.32 28.85
C LEU A 273 37.35 31.04 30.18
N LYS A 274 38.18 30.74 31.18
CA LYS A 274 38.16 31.43 32.48
C LYS A 274 39.29 32.43 32.56
N ASN A 275 39.03 33.62 33.16
CA ASN A 275 40.00 34.67 33.37
C ASN A 275 40.64 35.28 32.11
N CYS A 276 39.94 35.20 30.96
CA CYS A 276 40.39 35.83 29.70
C CYS A 276 39.88 37.29 29.58
N ASN A 277 40.10 38.10 30.58
CA ASN A 277 39.68 39.50 30.61
C ASN A 277 40.39 40.30 29.51
N GLY A 278 39.64 40.88 28.55
CA GLY A 278 40.14 41.76 27.49
C GLY A 278 39.83 41.31 26.07
N MET A 279 39.13 40.16 25.89
CA MET A 279 38.62 39.77 24.59
C MET A 279 37.30 40.51 24.30
N SER A 280 37.15 40.99 23.09
CA SER A 280 35.90 41.54 22.61
C SER A 280 35.01 40.43 22.08
N GLU A 281 33.69 40.67 21.92
CA GLU A 281 32.74 39.72 21.30
C GLU A 281 33.19 39.21 19.91
N VAL A 282 33.95 40.07 19.17
CA VAL A 282 34.51 39.71 17.87
C VAL A 282 35.71 38.75 18.05
N ASP A 283 36.49 38.92 19.11
CA ASP A 283 37.60 38.04 19.39
C ASP A 283 37.13 36.71 19.93
N ASP A 284 36.04 36.68 20.72
CA ASP A 284 35.38 35.45 21.17
C ASP A 284 34.85 34.65 19.97
N ALA A 285 34.20 35.32 19.01
CA ALA A 285 33.71 34.71 17.80
C ALA A 285 34.83 34.09 16.95
N LYS A 286 35.93 34.82 16.75
CA LYS A 286 37.15 34.34 16.06
C LYS A 286 37.81 33.18 16.79
N PHE A 287 37.86 33.24 18.11
CA PHE A 287 38.41 32.17 18.91
C PHE A 287 37.59 30.87 18.79
N VAL A 288 36.27 30.97 18.85
CA VAL A 288 35.37 29.83 18.62
C VAL A 288 35.51 29.30 17.20
N GLU A 289 35.68 30.16 16.20
CA GLU A 289 35.90 29.76 14.80
C GLU A 289 37.25 29.04 14.64
N GLN A 290 38.32 29.53 15.27
CA GLN A 290 39.63 28.88 15.30
C GLN A 290 39.59 27.53 16.01
N LEU A 291 38.89 27.43 17.15
CA LEU A 291 38.69 26.16 17.85
C LEU A 291 37.99 25.13 17.02
N LYS A 292 36.97 25.54 16.29
CA LYS A 292 36.23 24.64 15.34
C LYS A 292 37.11 24.15 14.19
N LEU A 293 38.04 24.99 13.72
CA LEU A 293 38.91 24.67 12.59
C LEU A 293 40.18 23.90 13.00
N THR A 294 40.80 24.26 14.13
CA THR A 294 42.11 23.75 14.52
C THR A 294 42.07 22.80 15.70
N HIS A 295 40.97 22.78 16.46
CA HIS A 295 40.79 22.07 17.73
C HIS A 295 41.84 22.45 18.81
N VAL A 296 42.52 23.58 18.64
CA VAL A 296 43.55 24.09 19.57
C VAL A 296 43.29 25.54 19.95
N GLY A 297 43.24 25.83 21.24
CA GLY A 297 43.19 27.17 21.80
C GLY A 297 44.44 27.48 22.63
N HIS A 298 44.90 28.72 22.59
CA HIS A 298 46.00 29.19 23.43
C HIS A 298 45.45 30.09 24.52
N ALA A 299 45.87 29.83 25.75
CA ALA A 299 45.55 30.65 26.92
C ALA A 299 46.83 31.20 27.50
N ASP A 300 46.90 32.52 27.68
CA ASP A 300 48.08 33.20 28.25
C ASP A 300 48.00 33.21 29.78
N ASN A 301 49.07 32.83 30.39
CA ASN A 301 49.29 33.00 31.88
C ASN A 301 49.69 34.44 32.21
N LYS A 302 48.94 35.12 33.08
CA LYS A 302 49.36 36.33 33.71
C LYS A 302 50.13 36.03 34.96
N ASP A 303 51.19 36.85 35.29
CA ASP A 303 52.11 36.71 36.40
C ASP A 303 51.45 36.75 37.80
N ASP A 304 50.16 36.96 37.94
CA ASP A 304 49.42 37.15 39.21
C ASP A 304 48.90 35.84 39.87
N GLY A 305 49.29 34.68 39.39
CA GLY A 305 48.88 33.40 39.98
C GLY A 305 47.43 32.95 39.66
N GLN A 306 46.65 33.77 38.99
CA GLN A 306 45.37 33.39 38.42
C GLN A 306 45.54 33.25 36.90
N GLY A 307 46.05 32.11 36.47
CA GLY A 307 46.17 31.77 35.03
C GLY A 307 44.84 31.69 34.30
N ALA A 308 44.87 32.02 33.02
CA ALA A 308 43.78 31.66 32.13
C ALA A 308 43.62 30.15 32.13
N ASP A 309 42.38 29.70 32.30
CA ASP A 309 42.06 28.28 32.31
C ASP A 309 41.07 27.97 31.18
N VAL A 310 41.27 26.83 30.55
CA VAL A 310 40.45 26.39 29.43
C VAL A 310 39.89 25.01 29.78
N GLU A 311 38.60 24.95 30.09
CA GLU A 311 37.93 23.69 30.35
C GLU A 311 37.20 23.20 29.11
N ALA A 312 37.48 21.96 28.73
CA ALA A 312 36.75 21.28 27.67
C ALA A 312 35.53 20.61 28.25
N HIS A 313 34.37 20.95 27.73
CA HIS A 313 33.13 20.29 28.06
C HIS A 313 32.56 19.61 26.82
N GLN A 314 32.27 18.32 26.97
CA GLN A 314 31.55 17.57 25.92
C GLN A 314 30.08 17.40 26.36
N ALA A 315 29.16 17.70 25.46
CA ALA A 315 27.74 17.47 25.70
C ALA A 315 27.48 15.96 25.82
N THR A 316 26.96 15.54 26.97
CA THR A 316 26.54 14.15 27.15
C THR A 316 25.17 13.97 26.46
N VAL A 317 25.12 13.20 25.38
CA VAL A 317 23.88 12.85 24.71
C VAL A 317 23.21 11.70 25.46
N PRO A 318 21.93 11.80 25.87
CA PRO A 318 21.24 10.75 26.58
C PRO A 318 20.78 9.63 25.60
N PHE A 319 21.73 8.86 25.08
CA PHE A 319 21.50 7.82 24.08
C PHE A 319 20.51 6.77 24.54
N GLU A 320 20.65 6.27 25.77
CA GLU A 320 19.78 5.21 26.30
C GLU A 320 18.32 5.67 26.39
N ALA A 321 18.07 6.87 26.92
CA ALA A 321 16.74 7.43 27.01
C ALA A 321 16.10 7.69 25.63
N SER A 322 16.91 8.12 24.66
CA SER A 322 16.46 8.35 23.30
C SER A 322 16.14 7.04 22.58
N ALA A 323 16.96 6.00 22.78
CA ALA A 323 16.71 4.67 22.22
C ALA A 323 15.43 4.05 22.80
N GLU A 324 15.27 4.09 24.14
CA GLU A 324 14.05 3.60 24.79
C GLU A 324 12.79 4.33 24.31
N ALA A 325 12.86 5.62 24.10
CA ALA A 325 11.73 6.38 23.57
C ALA A 325 11.41 6.04 22.11
N LEU A 326 12.43 5.79 21.27
CA LEU A 326 12.23 5.33 19.90
C LEU A 326 11.61 3.93 19.86
N ASP A 327 12.06 3.02 20.73
CA ASP A 327 11.47 1.67 20.83
C ASP A 327 10.01 1.75 21.23
N ARG A 328 9.65 2.57 22.22
CA ARG A 328 8.24 2.78 22.62
C ARG A 328 7.38 3.38 21.50
N LEU A 329 7.93 4.32 20.73
CA LEU A 329 7.23 4.89 19.56
C LEU A 329 7.06 3.85 18.45
N LYS A 330 8.06 2.98 18.24
CA LYS A 330 7.96 1.85 17.32
C LYS A 330 6.83 0.91 17.74
N ASP A 331 6.79 0.48 19.01
CA ASP A 331 5.74 -0.40 19.53
C ASP A 331 4.36 0.24 19.38
N GLN A 332 4.26 1.54 19.69
CA GLN A 332 3.02 2.30 19.52
C GLN A 332 2.57 2.33 18.06
N LEU A 333 3.49 2.47 17.09
CA LEU A 333 3.16 2.43 15.66
C LEU A 333 2.60 1.08 15.25
N PHE A 334 3.19 -0.05 15.68
CA PHE A 334 2.64 -1.38 15.41
C PHE A 334 1.22 -1.54 15.99
N HIS A 335 1.00 -0.99 17.19
CA HIS A 335 -0.29 -1.01 17.83
C HIS A 335 -1.35 -0.16 17.12
N ASP A 336 -0.99 1.08 16.75
CA ASP A 336 -1.89 2.04 16.11
C ASP A 336 -2.32 1.57 14.71
N PHE A 337 -1.42 0.88 13.99
CA PHE A 337 -1.72 0.29 12.68
C PHE A 337 -2.26 -1.13 12.75
N MET A 338 -2.41 -1.71 13.95
CA MET A 338 -2.81 -3.12 14.13
C MET A 338 -1.96 -4.07 13.27
N ALA A 339 -0.67 -3.77 13.14
CA ALA A 339 0.26 -4.42 12.25
C ALA A 339 0.96 -5.60 12.94
N LEU A 340 1.38 -6.59 12.17
CA LEU A 340 2.20 -7.69 12.66
C LEU A 340 3.64 -7.24 12.85
N ASN A 341 4.15 -7.33 14.08
CA ASN A 341 5.58 -7.21 14.36
C ASN A 341 6.24 -8.60 14.31
N VAL A 342 6.98 -8.87 13.24
CA VAL A 342 7.66 -10.17 13.08
C VAL A 342 8.81 -10.34 14.07
N GLU A 343 9.39 -9.23 14.58
CA GLU A 343 10.50 -9.28 15.54
C GLU A 343 10.06 -9.85 16.91
N ASP A 344 8.77 -9.72 17.25
CA ASP A 344 8.22 -10.27 18.49
C ASP A 344 8.00 -11.79 18.44
N LEU A 345 8.08 -12.38 17.22
CA LEU A 345 7.94 -13.81 17.03
C LEU A 345 9.31 -14.50 17.24
N SER A 346 9.39 -15.39 18.21
CA SER A 346 10.58 -16.23 18.38
C SER A 346 10.76 -17.19 17.19
N ALA A 347 12.01 -17.57 16.91
CA ALA A 347 12.31 -18.54 15.83
C ALA A 347 11.58 -19.90 16.00
N ASN A 348 11.18 -20.24 17.22
CA ASN A 348 10.48 -21.47 17.60
C ASN A 348 9.02 -21.20 18.05
N ALA A 349 8.41 -20.10 17.56
CA ALA A 349 7.02 -19.79 17.92
C ALA A 349 6.09 -20.93 17.49
N THR A 350 5.18 -21.32 18.37
CA THR A 350 4.12 -22.29 18.07
C THR A 350 3.08 -21.67 17.13
N ASN A 351 2.30 -22.51 16.44
CA ASN A 351 1.22 -22.02 15.57
C ASN A 351 0.21 -21.16 16.35
N ASP A 352 -0.08 -21.47 17.61
CA ASP A 352 -0.96 -20.69 18.46
C ASP A 352 -0.38 -19.28 18.75
N GLN A 353 0.92 -19.19 19.02
CA GLN A 353 1.60 -17.91 19.22
C GLN A 353 1.61 -17.07 17.93
N ILE A 354 1.85 -17.71 16.80
CA ILE A 354 1.79 -17.07 15.48
C ILE A 354 0.36 -16.55 15.23
N GLN A 355 -0.67 -17.38 15.45
CA GLN A 355 -2.06 -16.95 15.28
C GLN A 355 -2.42 -15.77 16.18
N ALA A 356 -2.01 -15.81 17.47
CA ALA A 356 -2.26 -14.72 18.40
C ALA A 356 -1.60 -13.40 17.94
N ALA A 357 -0.38 -13.46 17.38
CA ALA A 357 0.30 -12.30 16.84
C ALA A 357 -0.39 -11.73 15.58
N TYR A 358 -1.03 -12.58 14.77
CA TYR A 358 -1.81 -12.15 13.60
C TYR A 358 -3.20 -11.59 13.95
N GLU A 359 -3.70 -11.80 15.16
CA GLU A 359 -5.09 -11.45 15.53
C GLU A 359 -5.44 -9.98 15.28
N PRO A 360 -4.63 -8.97 15.66
CA PRO A 360 -4.92 -7.57 15.34
C PRO A 360 -5.02 -7.31 13.84
N LEU A 361 -4.09 -7.88 13.07
CA LEU A 361 -4.08 -7.75 11.61
C LEU A 361 -5.28 -8.46 10.95
N ASN A 362 -5.70 -9.62 11.49
CA ASN A 362 -6.91 -10.32 11.05
C ASN A 362 -8.15 -9.44 11.25
N GLN A 363 -8.35 -8.88 12.45
CA GLN A 363 -9.50 -8.03 12.76
C GLN A 363 -9.58 -6.80 11.86
N GLN A 364 -8.44 -6.16 11.56
CA GLN A 364 -8.41 -5.07 10.62
C GLN A 364 -8.75 -5.53 9.20
N THR A 365 -8.21 -6.69 8.81
CA THR A 365 -8.39 -7.24 7.47
C THR A 365 -9.82 -7.68 7.23
N ASP A 366 -10.49 -8.30 8.21
CA ASP A 366 -11.90 -8.71 8.11
C ASP A 366 -12.81 -7.52 7.75
N GLN A 367 -12.59 -6.36 8.39
CA GLN A 367 -13.36 -5.16 8.09
C GLN A 367 -13.05 -4.61 6.69
N PHE A 368 -11.80 -4.71 6.23
CA PHE A 368 -11.39 -4.22 4.92
C PHE A 368 -11.82 -5.17 3.81
N GLU A 369 -11.86 -6.47 4.05
CA GLU A 369 -12.29 -7.50 3.10
C GLU A 369 -13.72 -7.26 2.60
N PHE A 370 -14.65 -6.85 3.48
CA PHE A 370 -16.00 -6.46 3.07
C PHE A 370 -15.99 -5.33 2.04
N GLN A 371 -15.13 -4.31 2.22
CA GLN A 371 -15.05 -3.20 1.29
C GLN A 371 -14.44 -3.61 -0.05
N VAL A 372 -13.43 -4.48 -0.03
CA VAL A 372 -12.81 -5.02 -1.25
C VAL A 372 -13.79 -5.94 -1.99
N THR A 373 -14.56 -6.73 -1.28
CA THR A 373 -15.58 -7.59 -1.86
C THR A 373 -16.67 -6.77 -2.57
N GLU A 374 -17.24 -5.77 -1.89
CA GLU A 374 -18.23 -4.85 -2.47
C GLU A 374 -17.67 -4.14 -3.72
N PHE A 375 -16.41 -3.73 -3.69
CA PHE A 375 -15.73 -3.13 -4.83
C PHE A 375 -15.63 -4.09 -6.03
N ILE A 376 -15.17 -5.33 -5.79
CA ILE A 376 -15.01 -6.33 -6.85
C ILE A 376 -16.37 -6.76 -7.42
N GLU A 377 -17.35 -7.01 -6.56
CA GLU A 377 -18.72 -7.33 -6.98
C GLU A 377 -19.33 -6.21 -7.84
N GLY A 378 -19.08 -4.95 -7.46
CA GLY A 378 -19.47 -3.79 -8.26
C GLY A 378 -18.83 -3.80 -9.66
N ILE A 379 -17.54 -4.14 -9.78
CA ILE A 379 -16.85 -4.29 -11.06
C ILE A 379 -17.46 -5.45 -11.87
N LEU A 380 -17.67 -6.62 -11.24
CA LEU A 380 -18.26 -7.79 -11.87
C LEU A 380 -19.66 -7.48 -12.41
N ALA A 381 -20.48 -6.77 -11.64
CA ALA A 381 -21.82 -6.35 -12.07
C ALA A 381 -21.79 -5.43 -13.31
N VAL A 382 -20.87 -4.45 -13.35
CA VAL A 382 -20.69 -3.58 -14.53
C VAL A 382 -20.16 -4.35 -15.72
N ALA A 383 -19.24 -5.30 -15.51
CA ALA A 383 -18.69 -6.18 -16.54
C ALA A 383 -19.70 -7.22 -17.04
N GLY A 384 -20.82 -7.44 -16.33
CA GLY A 384 -21.80 -8.46 -16.64
C GLY A 384 -21.31 -9.88 -16.36
N ILE A 385 -20.45 -10.04 -15.36
CA ILE A 385 -19.88 -11.32 -14.91
C ILE A 385 -20.57 -11.72 -13.61
N ASP A 386 -21.18 -12.90 -13.59
CA ASP A 386 -21.81 -13.48 -12.40
C ASP A 386 -20.84 -14.46 -11.75
N ASP A 387 -20.12 -13.99 -10.71
CA ASP A 387 -19.17 -14.78 -9.90
C ASP A 387 -18.92 -14.08 -8.56
N GLU A 388 -18.27 -14.77 -7.61
CA GLU A 388 -17.97 -14.25 -6.28
C GLU A 388 -16.44 -14.30 -6.02
N PRO A 389 -15.85 -13.23 -5.47
CA PRO A 389 -14.42 -13.21 -5.12
C PRO A 389 -14.16 -14.01 -3.84
N THR A 390 -13.06 -14.73 -3.79
CA THR A 390 -12.54 -15.40 -2.59
C THR A 390 -11.07 -15.05 -2.37
N TYR A 391 -10.65 -15.00 -1.11
CA TYR A 391 -9.31 -14.56 -0.73
C TYR A 391 -8.58 -15.63 0.06
N THR A 392 -7.27 -15.74 -0.17
CA THR A 392 -6.38 -16.57 0.62
C THR A 392 -5.35 -15.67 1.28
N ARG A 393 -5.43 -15.51 2.59
CA ARG A 393 -4.52 -14.63 3.34
C ARG A 393 -3.11 -15.21 3.38
N SER A 394 -2.10 -14.33 3.29
CA SER A 394 -0.70 -14.71 3.37
C SER A 394 -0.27 -14.79 4.83
N GLN A 395 -0.38 -15.98 5.44
CA GLN A 395 0.04 -16.22 6.82
C GLN A 395 1.30 -17.09 6.88
N MET A 396 2.19 -16.75 7.80
CA MET A 396 3.29 -17.65 8.19
C MET A 396 2.74 -18.77 9.08
N SER A 397 3.31 -19.96 8.95
CA SER A 397 3.01 -21.10 9.82
C SER A 397 4.30 -21.79 10.22
N ASN A 398 4.30 -22.43 11.39
CA ASN A 398 5.37 -23.35 11.76
C ASN A 398 5.22 -24.62 10.94
N ARG A 399 6.03 -24.74 9.89
CA ARG A 399 5.94 -25.85 8.93
C ARG A 399 6.12 -27.21 9.59
N GLN A 400 7.01 -27.32 10.59
CA GLN A 400 7.26 -28.57 11.29
C GLN A 400 6.02 -28.98 12.08
N GLU A 401 5.48 -28.09 12.90
CA GLU A 401 4.28 -28.35 13.70
C GLU A 401 3.06 -28.65 12.81
N THR A 402 2.89 -27.90 11.71
CA THR A 402 1.81 -28.13 10.74
C THR A 402 1.96 -29.50 10.08
N LEU A 403 3.19 -29.91 9.72
CA LEU A 403 3.45 -31.24 9.16
C LEU A 403 3.14 -32.34 10.17
N GLU A 404 3.53 -32.18 11.44
CA GLU A 404 3.22 -33.14 12.52
C GLU A 404 1.69 -33.28 12.71
N MET A 405 0.95 -32.17 12.71
CA MET A 405 -0.51 -32.17 12.78
C MET A 405 -1.15 -32.90 11.60
N VAL A 406 -0.66 -32.67 10.37
CA VAL A 406 -1.15 -33.36 9.16
C VAL A 406 -0.85 -34.87 9.24
N LEU A 407 0.32 -35.24 9.71
CA LEU A 407 0.69 -36.67 9.89
C LEU A 407 -0.14 -37.36 10.99
N GLN A 408 -0.48 -36.65 12.07
CA GLN A 408 -1.39 -37.17 13.12
C GLN A 408 -2.83 -37.32 12.59
N ALA A 409 -3.27 -36.40 11.74
CA ALA A 409 -4.58 -36.48 11.11
C ALA A 409 -4.67 -37.59 10.03
N ALA A 410 -3.54 -38.16 9.58
CA ALA A 410 -3.50 -39.19 8.54
C ALA A 410 -4.25 -40.50 8.91
N GLU A 411 -4.47 -40.75 10.21
CA GLU A 411 -5.28 -41.91 10.66
C GLU A 411 -6.79 -41.73 10.39
N TYR A 412 -7.25 -40.47 10.19
CA TYR A 412 -8.66 -40.12 10.07
C TYR A 412 -9.07 -39.56 8.69
N LEU A 413 -8.09 -39.20 7.86
CA LEU A 413 -8.30 -38.55 6.58
C LEU A 413 -7.82 -39.40 5.42
N ASP A 414 -8.37 -39.15 4.26
CA ASP A 414 -7.99 -39.82 3.02
C ASP A 414 -6.49 -39.59 2.67
N GLU A 415 -5.83 -40.66 2.24
CA GLU A 415 -4.40 -40.67 1.90
C GLU A 415 -4.06 -39.68 0.76
N GLU A 416 -4.99 -39.52 -0.17
CA GLU A 416 -4.83 -38.59 -1.29
C GLU A 416 -4.82 -37.14 -0.80
N TYR A 417 -5.74 -36.77 0.09
CA TYR A 417 -5.80 -35.46 0.72
C TYR A 417 -4.55 -35.15 1.55
N ILE A 418 -4.08 -36.11 2.35
CA ILE A 418 -2.84 -35.99 3.16
C ILE A 418 -1.62 -35.78 2.27
N THR A 419 -1.50 -36.53 1.18
CA THR A 419 -0.39 -36.41 0.22
C THR A 419 -0.40 -35.02 -0.43
N GLU A 420 -1.57 -34.51 -0.81
CA GLU A 420 -1.71 -33.17 -1.40
C GLU A 420 -1.32 -32.06 -0.42
N LYS A 421 -1.76 -32.17 0.84
CA LYS A 421 -1.40 -31.23 1.90
C LYS A 421 0.11 -31.22 2.19
N ILE A 422 0.74 -32.40 2.30
CA ILE A 422 2.18 -32.51 2.53
C ILE A 422 2.96 -31.90 1.37
N LEU A 423 2.61 -32.21 0.12
CA LEU A 423 3.28 -31.63 -1.05
C LEU A 423 3.13 -30.12 -1.11
N THR A 424 1.96 -29.60 -0.77
CA THR A 424 1.72 -28.16 -0.68
C THR A 424 2.58 -27.50 0.40
N LEU A 425 2.69 -28.11 1.58
CA LEU A 425 3.54 -27.63 2.69
C LEU A 425 5.04 -27.64 2.35
N LEU A 426 5.47 -28.62 1.56
CA LEU A 426 6.85 -28.72 1.09
C LEU A 426 7.18 -27.76 -0.05
N GLY A 427 6.16 -27.14 -0.66
CA GLY A 427 6.32 -26.24 -1.80
C GLY A 427 6.35 -26.95 -3.15
N ASP A 428 5.97 -28.22 -3.20
CA ASP A 428 5.97 -29.10 -4.36
C ASP A 428 4.54 -29.30 -4.93
N ALA A 429 3.68 -28.29 -4.83
CA ALA A 429 2.29 -28.35 -5.29
C ALA A 429 2.17 -28.67 -6.80
N ASP A 430 3.15 -28.28 -7.60
CA ASP A 430 3.26 -28.59 -9.03
C ASP A 430 3.47 -30.09 -9.32
N LYS A 431 3.91 -30.87 -8.32
CA LYS A 431 4.16 -32.31 -8.45
C LYS A 431 3.00 -33.19 -8.01
N ILE A 432 1.91 -32.62 -7.51
CA ILE A 432 0.74 -33.34 -7.00
C ILE A 432 0.22 -34.36 -8.04
N ASP A 433 -0.02 -33.91 -9.27
CA ASP A 433 -0.52 -34.78 -10.35
C ASP A 433 0.47 -35.92 -10.70
N ALA A 434 1.76 -35.63 -10.66
CA ALA A 434 2.79 -36.64 -10.94
C ALA A 434 2.88 -37.72 -9.85
N VAL A 435 2.74 -37.30 -8.58
CA VAL A 435 2.72 -38.21 -7.43
C VAL A 435 1.45 -39.04 -7.44
N LYS A 436 0.28 -38.46 -7.69
CA LYS A 436 -0.99 -39.20 -7.84
C LYS A 436 -0.91 -40.28 -8.91
N ARG A 437 -0.41 -39.94 -10.11
CA ARG A 437 -0.23 -40.91 -11.20
C ARG A 437 0.71 -42.06 -10.82
N ARG A 438 1.80 -41.80 -10.09
CA ARG A 438 2.73 -42.85 -9.62
C ARG A 438 2.05 -43.77 -8.62
N LYS A 439 1.34 -43.24 -7.62
CA LYS A 439 0.63 -44.05 -6.63
C LYS A 439 -0.42 -44.96 -7.30
N THR A 440 -1.24 -44.41 -8.21
CA THR A 440 -2.23 -45.19 -8.94
C THR A 440 -1.57 -46.29 -9.79
N ALA A 441 -0.42 -46.03 -10.42
CA ALA A 441 0.31 -47.02 -11.18
C ALA A 441 0.90 -48.14 -10.26
N GLU A 442 1.42 -47.76 -9.07
CA GLU A 442 1.93 -48.74 -8.09
C GLU A 442 0.82 -49.60 -7.49
N GLU A 443 -0.36 -49.02 -7.18
CA GLU A 443 -1.52 -49.79 -6.73
C GLU A 443 -2.01 -50.75 -7.79
N THR A 444 -2.13 -50.30 -9.04
CA THR A 444 -2.53 -51.14 -10.16
C THR A 444 -1.53 -52.30 -10.34
N ALA A 445 -0.23 -52.03 -10.25
CA ALA A 445 0.80 -53.06 -10.33
C ALA A 445 0.73 -54.07 -9.16
N ARG A 446 0.44 -53.61 -7.93
CA ARG A 446 0.24 -54.48 -6.76
C ARG A 446 -0.99 -55.36 -6.87
N VAL A 447 -2.11 -54.80 -7.35
CA VAL A 447 -3.36 -55.57 -7.57
C VAL A 447 -3.14 -56.63 -8.65
N THR A 448 -2.46 -56.28 -9.75
CA THR A 448 -2.16 -57.23 -10.83
C THR A 448 -1.19 -58.33 -10.35
N ALA A 449 -0.17 -57.99 -9.55
CA ALA A 449 0.73 -58.97 -8.99
C ALA A 449 0.03 -59.95 -8.03
N ARG A 450 -0.91 -59.48 -7.19
CA ARG A 450 -1.73 -60.34 -6.32
C ARG A 450 -2.63 -61.26 -7.11
N ALA A 451 -3.33 -60.74 -8.13
CA ALA A 451 -4.18 -61.54 -8.99
C ALA A 451 -3.39 -62.66 -9.71
N ASN A 452 -2.20 -62.36 -10.20
CA ASN A 452 -1.33 -63.36 -10.83
C ASN A 452 -0.85 -64.45 -9.82
N THR A 453 -0.59 -64.06 -8.56
CA THR A 453 -0.20 -65.00 -7.51
C THR A 453 -1.36 -65.92 -7.11
N GLU A 454 -2.59 -65.38 -7.02
CA GLU A 454 -3.81 -66.13 -6.75
C GLU A 454 -4.14 -67.12 -7.90
N GLU A 455 -3.97 -66.69 -9.19
CA GLU A 455 -4.10 -67.59 -10.35
C GLU A 455 -3.05 -68.68 -10.38
N GLU A 456 -1.79 -68.41 -10.01
CA GLU A 456 -0.72 -69.42 -9.90
C GLU A 456 -0.98 -70.44 -8.77
N GLU A 457 -1.51 -69.98 -7.60
CA GLU A 457 -1.89 -70.88 -6.51
C GLU A 457 -3.14 -71.69 -6.84
N GLU A 458 -4.11 -71.15 -7.56
CA GLU A 458 -5.30 -71.87 -8.01
C GLU A 458 -4.92 -72.97 -9.06
N ASN A 459 -4.08 -72.60 -10.03
CA ASN A 459 -3.61 -73.55 -11.03
C ASN A 459 -2.72 -74.64 -10.40
N ALA A 460 -1.90 -74.37 -9.40
CA ALA A 460 -1.11 -75.36 -8.66
C ALA A 460 -2.03 -76.30 -7.83
N ALA A 461 -3.08 -75.82 -7.23
CA ALA A 461 -4.08 -76.60 -6.52
C ALA A 461 -4.95 -77.48 -7.44
N GLU A 462 -5.22 -77.06 -8.68
CA GLU A 462 -5.89 -77.87 -9.69
C GLU A 462 -4.95 -79.01 -10.23
N GLU A 463 -3.66 -78.75 -10.40
CA GLU A 463 -2.67 -79.79 -10.77
C GLU A 463 -2.46 -80.85 -9.67
N GLU A 464 -2.47 -80.45 -8.39
CA GLU A 464 -2.41 -81.44 -7.27
C GLU A 464 -3.68 -82.29 -7.15
N ASN A 465 -4.88 -81.72 -7.46
CA ASN A 465 -6.13 -82.44 -7.41
C ASN A 465 -6.36 -83.36 -8.66
N GLY A 466 -5.78 -82.98 -9.83
CA GLY A 466 -5.85 -83.77 -11.06
C GLY A 466 -4.97 -85.03 -11.10
N GLY A 467 -3.95 -85.10 -10.25
CA GLY A 467 -3.00 -86.19 -10.19
C GLY A 467 -3.42 -87.40 -9.35
N SER A 468 -4.57 -87.43 -8.69
CA SER A 468 -5.04 -88.52 -7.82
C SER A 468 -6.20 -89.37 -8.42
N ALA A 469 -6.44 -89.27 -9.73
CA ALA A 469 -7.52 -90.03 -10.37
C ALA A 469 -7.05 -91.05 -11.41
N GLU A 470 -5.75 -91.40 -11.44
CA GLU A 470 -5.23 -92.59 -12.22
C GLU A 470 -4.29 -93.43 -11.35
N GLU A 471 -4.94 -94.26 -10.48
CA GLU A 471 -4.40 -95.57 -10.09
C GLU A 471 -5.52 -96.55 -9.72
#